data_887f1b5dd7b7f094f88d4332a67db18b
#
_entry.id   887f1b5dd7b7f094f88d4332a67db18b
#
_cell.length_a   1.000
_cell.length_b   1.000
_cell.length_c   1.000
_cell.angle_alpha   90.00
_cell.angle_beta   90.00
_cell.angle_gamma   90.00
#
_symmetry.space_group_name_H-M   'P 1'
#
loop_
_entity.id
_entity.type
_entity.pdbx_description
1 polymer ?
#
loop_
_entity_poly.entity_id
_entity_poly.type
_entity_poly.pdbx_seq_one_letter_code
_entity_poly.pdbx_strand_id
1 'polypeptide(L)'
;FLCKDRELELPLLPRQPPVPVDDVGYFDHAPQGGGQDFRRTAITMLEKLGISVEFSHHEGAPGQQEIDLRYADALTTADNIMTFRLVVKEVALEQGLQASFMPKPFTEFAGSGMHTHMSLFEGERNAFYEPGADMQLSKVARSFMAGLLRHAPEITAVTNQWVNSYKRLVAGDEAPSFICWGHNNRSALVRVPMYKPHKGNSTRIEYRALDSACNPYLALALLLAAGLKGIEDGLDLPPGTEDDVWALSSAERRAMGLEPLPTSLNRAIQAMERSELVADTLGEHVFDFFLRNKRAEWDEYARQVTEFERMKYLPVL
;
A
#
# COMPACT_ATOMS: atom_id res chain seq x y z
N PHE A 1 1.01 5.98 11.45
CA PHE A 1 1.75 6.94 12.27
C PHE A 1 1.01 7.27 13.55
N LEU A 2 1.74 7.31 14.66
CA LEU A 2 1.27 7.84 15.94
C LEU A 2 1.88 9.22 16.17
N CYS A 3 1.03 10.18 16.51
CA CYS A 3 1.42 11.54 16.80
C CYS A 3 0.91 11.94 18.19
N LYS A 4 1.60 12.89 18.82
CA LYS A 4 1.12 13.51 20.04
C LYS A 4 -0.19 14.21 19.73
N ASP A 5 -1.20 13.96 20.56
CA ASP A 5 -2.48 14.64 20.42
C ASP A 5 -2.25 16.15 20.56
N ARG A 6 -2.77 16.89 19.60
CA ARG A 6 -2.96 18.33 19.72
C ARG A 6 -4.45 18.53 19.60
N GLU A 7 -5.03 19.25 20.51
CA GLU A 7 -6.44 19.62 20.47
C GLU A 7 -6.85 19.97 19.04
N LEU A 8 -7.64 19.09 18.45
CA LEU A 8 -8.17 19.24 17.10
C LEU A 8 -9.29 20.29 17.15
N GLU A 9 -8.92 21.57 17.20
CA GLU A 9 -9.87 22.65 16.95
C GLU A 9 -10.33 22.57 15.49
N LEU A 10 -11.60 22.32 15.27
CA LEU A 10 -12.24 22.45 13.96
C LEU A 10 -12.54 23.94 13.68
N PRO A 11 -12.29 24.44 12.45
CA PRO A 11 -11.82 23.73 11.27
C PRO A 11 -10.33 23.48 11.30
N LEU A 12 -9.99 22.24 10.99
CA LEU A 12 -8.65 21.68 10.97
C LEU A 12 -7.78 22.35 9.90
N LEU A 13 -7.18 23.46 10.23
CA LEU A 13 -5.98 23.92 9.56
C LEU A 13 -4.83 23.67 10.53
N PRO A 14 -4.08 22.59 10.39
CA PRO A 14 -2.90 22.37 11.19
C PRO A 14 -1.92 23.50 10.87
N ARG A 15 -1.81 24.46 11.76
CA ARG A 15 -0.83 25.55 11.65
C ARG A 15 0.60 25.07 11.83
N GLN A 16 0.78 23.81 12.25
CA GLN A 16 2.06 23.16 12.45
C GLN A 16 1.95 21.68 12.08
N PRO A 17 3.00 21.06 11.49
CA PRO A 17 3.00 19.63 11.22
C PRO A 17 2.78 18.82 12.51
N PRO A 18 2.16 17.63 12.40
CA PRO A 18 2.02 16.74 13.53
C PRO A 18 3.40 16.37 14.10
N VAL A 19 3.48 16.12 15.41
CA VAL A 19 4.72 15.71 16.08
C VAL A 19 4.65 14.21 16.34
N PRO A 20 5.58 13.39 15.80
CA PRO A 20 5.63 11.96 16.12
C PRO A 20 5.74 11.72 17.63
N VAL A 21 5.25 10.56 18.08
CA VAL A 21 5.32 10.20 19.52
C VAL A 21 6.74 9.92 20.00
N ASP A 22 7.61 9.52 19.08
CA ASP A 22 8.99 9.12 19.32
C ASP A 22 9.90 9.57 18.16
N ASP A 23 11.20 9.34 18.32
CA ASP A 23 12.25 9.59 17.33
C ASP A 23 13.16 8.34 17.22
N VAL A 24 12.51 7.19 17.09
CA VAL A 24 13.19 5.90 16.97
C VAL A 24 12.94 5.30 15.59
N GLY A 25 13.61 4.21 15.26
CA GLY A 25 13.63 3.62 13.93
C GLY A 25 13.22 2.15 13.92
N TYR A 26 13.55 1.53 12.80
CA TYR A 26 13.13 0.17 12.45
C TYR A 26 13.57 -0.86 13.51
N PHE A 27 12.61 -1.65 13.99
CA PHE A 27 12.79 -2.64 15.07
C PHE A 27 13.31 -2.09 16.39
N ASP A 28 13.14 -0.80 16.68
CA ASP A 28 13.52 -0.25 17.97
C ASP A 28 12.71 -0.91 19.10
N HIS A 29 13.40 -1.25 20.17
CA HIS A 29 12.83 -1.86 21.38
C HIS A 29 12.93 -0.92 22.60
N ALA A 30 13.19 0.37 22.39
CA ALA A 30 13.30 1.33 23.48
C ALA A 30 12.02 1.34 24.33
N PRO A 31 12.11 1.05 25.64
CA PRO A 31 10.93 0.97 26.51
C PRO A 31 10.25 2.33 26.79
N GLN A 32 10.90 3.40 26.40
CA GLN A 32 10.43 4.78 26.67
C GLN A 32 9.54 5.37 25.56
N GLY A 33 9.36 4.66 24.45
CA GLY A 33 8.47 5.10 23.36
C GLY A 33 7.02 4.65 23.60
N GLY A 34 6.07 5.57 23.55
CA GLY A 34 4.63 5.26 23.65
C GLY A 34 4.11 4.26 22.61
N GLY A 35 4.87 4.01 21.54
CA GLY A 35 4.51 3.10 20.46
C GLY A 35 4.39 1.63 20.90
N GLN A 36 5.24 1.14 21.82
CA GLN A 36 5.18 -0.26 22.26
C GLN A 36 3.93 -0.55 23.10
N ASP A 37 3.60 0.32 24.06
CA ASP A 37 2.40 0.18 24.88
C ASP A 37 1.13 0.34 24.04
N PHE A 38 1.17 1.24 23.08
CA PHE A 38 0.11 1.42 22.11
C PHE A 38 -0.13 0.13 21.29
N ARG A 39 0.91 -0.45 20.67
CA ARG A 39 0.78 -1.69 19.89
C ARG A 39 0.21 -2.82 20.76
N ARG A 40 0.74 -3.00 21.98
CA ARG A 40 0.26 -4.04 22.91
C ARG A 40 -1.23 -3.88 23.22
N THR A 41 -1.70 -2.64 23.48
CA THR A 41 -3.09 -2.36 23.77
C THR A 41 -3.97 -2.61 22.53
N ALA A 42 -3.55 -2.11 21.37
CA ALA A 42 -4.28 -2.30 20.11
C ALA A 42 -4.39 -3.78 19.74
N ILE A 43 -3.30 -4.54 19.84
CA ILE A 43 -3.29 -5.98 19.56
C ILE A 43 -4.23 -6.73 20.52
N THR A 44 -4.17 -6.41 21.81
CA THR A 44 -5.06 -7.06 22.80
C THR A 44 -6.54 -6.80 22.49
N MET A 45 -6.87 -5.59 22.02
CA MET A 45 -8.24 -5.26 21.63
C MET A 45 -8.65 -5.99 20.35
N LEU A 46 -7.78 -6.03 19.33
CA LEU A 46 -8.03 -6.75 18.08
C LEU A 46 -8.28 -8.24 18.32
N GLU A 47 -7.46 -8.89 19.14
CA GLU A 47 -7.62 -10.30 19.47
C GLU A 47 -8.93 -10.59 20.23
N LYS A 48 -9.36 -9.69 21.13
CA LYS A 48 -10.67 -9.77 21.78
C LYS A 48 -11.84 -9.68 20.79
N LEU A 49 -11.65 -8.98 19.68
CA LEU A 49 -12.62 -8.87 18.59
C LEU A 49 -12.51 -10.04 17.59
N GLY A 50 -11.62 -11.01 17.83
CA GLY A 50 -11.42 -12.17 16.96
C GLY A 50 -10.47 -11.90 15.77
N ILE A 51 -9.80 -10.76 15.74
CA ILE A 51 -8.83 -10.40 14.68
C ILE A 51 -7.44 -10.82 15.14
N SER A 52 -6.91 -11.90 14.54
CA SER A 52 -5.61 -12.43 14.90
C SER A 52 -4.47 -11.58 14.31
N VAL A 53 -3.48 -11.28 15.15
CA VAL A 53 -2.25 -10.60 14.79
C VAL A 53 -1.11 -11.62 14.62
N GLU A 54 -0.28 -11.46 13.61
CA GLU A 54 0.89 -12.32 13.38
C GLU A 54 2.17 -11.72 13.95
N PHE A 55 2.37 -10.43 13.72
CA PHE A 55 3.58 -9.73 14.13
C PHE A 55 3.32 -8.24 14.36
N SER A 56 4.19 -7.56 15.10
CA SER A 56 4.19 -6.10 15.19
C SER A 56 5.57 -5.57 15.53
N HIS A 57 5.92 -4.42 14.98
CA HIS A 57 7.19 -3.77 15.23
C HIS A 57 7.08 -2.24 15.04
N HIS A 58 8.13 -1.53 15.47
CA HIS A 58 8.35 -0.15 15.05
C HIS A 58 8.86 -0.13 13.62
N GLU A 59 8.28 0.70 12.77
CA GLU A 59 8.67 0.86 11.37
C GLU A 59 9.78 1.91 11.21
N GLY A 60 10.20 2.23 9.98
CA GLY A 60 11.39 3.02 9.71
C GLY A 60 11.32 4.48 10.13
N ALA A 61 10.14 5.08 10.06
CA ALA A 61 9.97 6.50 10.38
C ALA A 61 9.57 6.75 11.85
N PRO A 62 9.95 7.89 12.44
CA PRO A 62 9.50 8.28 13.77
C PRO A 62 7.97 8.17 13.93
N GLY A 63 7.54 7.58 15.04
CA GLY A 63 6.11 7.34 15.32
C GLY A 63 5.41 6.35 14.40
N GLN A 64 6.13 5.69 13.50
CA GLN A 64 5.54 4.74 12.56
C GLN A 64 5.47 3.34 13.18
N GLN A 65 4.26 2.80 13.27
CA GLN A 65 3.99 1.50 13.87
C GLN A 65 3.42 0.55 12.81
N GLU A 66 3.87 -0.71 12.79
CA GLU A 66 3.33 -1.76 11.95
C GLU A 66 2.72 -2.88 12.78
N ILE A 67 1.57 -3.36 12.36
CA ILE A 67 0.88 -4.52 12.92
C ILE A 67 0.43 -5.38 11.74
N ASP A 68 0.95 -6.59 11.66
CA ASP A 68 0.62 -7.56 10.63
C ASP A 68 -0.56 -8.42 11.05
N LEU A 69 -1.61 -8.42 10.25
CA LEU A 69 -2.76 -9.28 10.47
C LEU A 69 -2.48 -10.69 9.94
N ARG A 70 -2.94 -11.71 10.67
CA ARG A 70 -2.90 -13.07 10.17
C ARG A 70 -3.78 -13.19 8.92
N TYR A 71 -3.33 -14.00 7.94
CA TYR A 71 -4.08 -14.21 6.71
C TYR A 71 -5.49 -14.77 6.97
N ALA A 72 -6.42 -14.33 6.15
CA ALA A 72 -7.79 -14.82 6.04
C ALA A 72 -8.23 -14.74 4.57
N ASP A 73 -9.46 -15.16 4.26
CA ASP A 73 -10.02 -14.88 2.95
C ASP A 73 -10.15 -13.36 2.70
N ALA A 74 -10.27 -12.99 1.43
CA ALA A 74 -10.20 -11.58 1.01
C ALA A 74 -11.29 -10.72 1.67
N LEU A 75 -12.52 -11.22 1.78
CA LEU A 75 -13.63 -10.46 2.37
C LEU A 75 -13.45 -10.27 3.87
N THR A 76 -13.14 -11.35 4.59
CA THR A 76 -12.80 -11.30 6.03
C THR A 76 -11.62 -10.37 6.28
N THR A 77 -10.60 -10.40 5.42
CA THR A 77 -9.45 -9.48 5.53
C THR A 77 -9.86 -8.02 5.35
N ALA A 78 -10.74 -7.72 4.40
CA ALA A 78 -11.26 -6.35 4.21
C ALA A 78 -12.04 -5.86 5.45
N ASP A 79 -12.90 -6.70 6.02
CA ASP A 79 -13.63 -6.42 7.27
C ASP A 79 -12.67 -6.17 8.43
N ASN A 80 -11.66 -7.02 8.57
CA ASN A 80 -10.63 -6.90 9.60
C ASN A 80 -9.84 -5.59 9.46
N ILE A 81 -9.47 -5.17 8.24
CA ILE A 81 -8.77 -3.90 7.98
C ILE A 81 -9.63 -2.70 8.41
N MET A 82 -10.93 -2.72 8.11
CA MET A 82 -11.82 -1.62 8.53
C MET A 82 -11.94 -1.55 10.04
N THR A 83 -12.16 -2.70 10.69
CA THR A 83 -12.21 -2.79 12.17
C THR A 83 -10.87 -2.39 12.79
N PHE A 84 -9.76 -2.86 12.24
CA PHE A 84 -8.40 -2.50 12.65
C PHE A 84 -8.19 -0.98 12.68
N ARG A 85 -8.58 -0.28 11.60
CA ARG A 85 -8.43 1.18 11.54
C ARG A 85 -9.22 1.90 12.62
N LEU A 86 -10.41 1.42 12.94
CA LEU A 86 -11.22 1.98 14.01
C LEU A 86 -10.56 1.74 15.37
N VAL A 87 -10.22 0.50 15.68
CA VAL A 87 -9.59 0.10 16.95
C VAL A 87 -8.29 0.88 17.20
N VAL A 88 -7.43 0.98 16.18
CA VAL A 88 -6.17 1.71 16.26
C VAL A 88 -6.38 3.19 16.61
N LYS A 89 -7.39 3.83 16.01
CA LYS A 89 -7.72 5.24 16.30
C LYS A 89 -8.29 5.41 17.71
N GLU A 90 -9.20 4.53 18.13
CA GLU A 90 -9.79 4.58 19.46
C GLU A 90 -8.75 4.37 20.56
N VAL A 91 -7.88 3.37 20.42
CA VAL A 91 -6.79 3.12 21.37
C VAL A 91 -5.82 4.29 21.44
N ALA A 92 -5.54 4.95 20.30
CA ALA A 92 -4.70 6.14 20.28
C ALA A 92 -5.35 7.27 21.08
N LEU A 93 -6.64 7.55 20.86
CA LEU A 93 -7.39 8.57 21.59
C LEU A 93 -7.42 8.30 23.10
N GLU A 94 -7.67 7.06 23.51
CA GLU A 94 -7.63 6.66 24.93
C GLU A 94 -6.28 6.93 25.61
N GLN A 95 -5.19 6.90 24.82
CA GLN A 95 -3.83 7.17 25.31
C GLN A 95 -3.38 8.62 25.12
N GLY A 96 -4.28 9.52 24.73
CA GLY A 96 -3.93 10.92 24.44
C GLY A 96 -3.03 11.08 23.22
N LEU A 97 -3.18 10.18 22.23
CA LEU A 97 -2.44 10.16 20.98
C LEU A 97 -3.39 10.28 19.79
N GLN A 98 -2.82 10.57 18.62
CA GLN A 98 -3.54 10.55 17.35
C GLN A 98 -2.93 9.49 16.42
N ALA A 99 -3.73 8.55 15.92
CA ALA A 99 -3.33 7.61 14.89
C ALA A 99 -3.78 8.09 13.51
N SER A 100 -2.85 8.10 12.55
CA SER A 100 -3.11 8.47 11.16
C SER A 100 -2.72 7.35 10.21
N PHE A 101 -3.60 7.06 9.25
CA PHE A 101 -3.35 6.16 8.11
C PHE A 101 -2.99 6.95 6.84
N MET A 102 -2.63 8.21 6.97
CA MET A 102 -2.20 9.05 5.85
C MET A 102 -0.97 8.44 5.17
N PRO A 103 -0.96 8.28 3.83
CA PRO A 103 0.13 7.60 3.12
C PRO A 103 1.49 8.28 3.26
N LYS A 104 1.53 9.62 3.32
CA LYS A 104 2.77 10.41 3.45
C LYS A 104 2.52 11.64 4.32
N PRO A 105 2.51 11.52 5.66
CA PRO A 105 2.24 12.65 6.55
C PRO A 105 3.44 13.59 6.72
N PHE A 106 4.67 13.09 6.51
CA PHE A 106 5.90 13.86 6.67
C PHE A 106 6.72 13.84 5.39
N THR A 107 7.30 14.96 5.02
CA THR A 107 8.14 15.09 3.82
C THR A 107 9.45 14.33 3.96
N GLU A 108 10.02 14.35 5.17
CA GLU A 108 11.38 13.88 5.46
C GLU A 108 11.48 12.37 5.69
N PHE A 109 10.36 11.70 5.98
CA PHE A 109 10.33 10.29 6.34
C PHE A 109 9.64 9.43 5.29
N ALA A 110 9.90 8.14 5.26
CA ALA A 110 9.17 7.17 4.45
C ALA A 110 7.66 7.21 4.76
N GLY A 111 6.84 6.84 3.77
CA GLY A 111 5.39 6.79 3.92
C GLY A 111 4.86 5.48 4.48
N SER A 112 3.54 5.40 4.71
CA SER A 112 2.83 4.20 5.16
C SER A 112 2.31 3.38 4.00
N GLY A 113 2.78 2.13 3.86
CA GLY A 113 2.24 1.13 2.95
C GLY A 113 1.20 0.22 3.62
N MET A 114 0.46 -0.50 2.80
CA MET A 114 -0.34 -1.66 3.19
C MET A 114 0.05 -2.82 2.27
N HIS A 115 1.21 -3.42 2.53
CA HIS A 115 1.70 -4.52 1.71
C HIS A 115 0.73 -5.70 1.82
N THR A 116 0.23 -6.16 0.68
CA THR A 116 -0.82 -7.18 0.65
C THR A 116 -0.25 -8.48 0.10
N HIS A 117 -0.17 -9.48 0.98
CA HIS A 117 0.22 -10.83 0.61
C HIS A 117 -0.99 -11.60 0.07
N MET A 118 -0.80 -12.29 -1.05
CA MET A 118 -1.89 -13.01 -1.74
C MET A 118 -1.44 -14.40 -2.17
N SER A 119 -2.39 -15.33 -2.12
CA SER A 119 -2.30 -16.66 -2.73
C SER A 119 -3.70 -17.11 -3.15
N LEU A 120 -3.78 -18.02 -4.11
CA LEU A 120 -5.03 -18.67 -4.51
C LEU A 120 -5.03 -20.11 -4.02
N PHE A 121 -6.20 -20.59 -3.59
CA PHE A 121 -6.39 -21.95 -3.16
C PHE A 121 -7.50 -22.64 -3.95
N GLU A 122 -7.29 -23.90 -4.30
CA GLU A 122 -8.32 -24.83 -4.77
C GLU A 122 -8.58 -25.83 -3.64
N GLY A 123 -9.62 -25.59 -2.86
CA GLY A 123 -9.82 -26.30 -1.59
C GLY A 123 -8.64 -26.03 -0.63
N GLU A 124 -7.90 -27.05 -0.26
CA GLU A 124 -6.74 -26.93 0.63
C GLU A 124 -5.40 -26.81 -0.11
N ARG A 125 -5.40 -26.91 -1.43
CA ARG A 125 -4.20 -26.84 -2.25
C ARG A 125 -3.88 -25.40 -2.64
N ASN A 126 -2.68 -24.92 -2.28
CA ASN A 126 -2.18 -23.64 -2.76
C ASN A 126 -1.88 -23.71 -4.27
N ALA A 127 -2.68 -23.01 -5.08
CA ALA A 127 -2.54 -22.99 -6.54
C ALA A 127 -1.29 -22.23 -7.02
N PHE A 128 -0.66 -21.44 -6.16
CA PHE A 128 0.57 -20.73 -6.48
C PHE A 128 1.82 -21.59 -6.35
N TYR A 129 1.73 -22.71 -5.63
CA TYR A 129 2.85 -23.60 -5.37
C TYR A 129 2.99 -24.71 -6.42
N GLU A 130 4.19 -24.86 -6.95
CA GLU A 130 4.57 -25.98 -7.83
C GLU A 130 5.96 -26.51 -7.46
N PRO A 131 6.04 -27.73 -6.88
CA PRO A 131 7.32 -28.31 -6.49
C PRO A 131 8.27 -28.47 -7.67
N GLY A 132 9.51 -28.01 -7.53
CA GLY A 132 10.54 -28.12 -8.56
C GLY A 132 10.51 -27.03 -9.63
N ALA A 133 9.46 -26.22 -9.69
CA ALA A 133 9.46 -25.03 -10.53
C ALA A 133 10.41 -23.96 -9.97
N ASP A 134 10.84 -23.05 -10.84
CA ASP A 134 11.66 -21.91 -10.43
C ASP A 134 10.91 -21.08 -9.37
N MET A 135 11.60 -20.76 -8.25
CA MET A 135 11.02 -20.14 -7.05
C MET A 135 9.79 -20.87 -6.47
N GLN A 136 9.58 -22.14 -6.84
CA GLN A 136 8.40 -22.95 -6.48
C GLN A 136 7.08 -22.34 -6.94
N LEU A 137 7.11 -21.44 -7.94
CA LEU A 137 5.93 -20.76 -8.48
C LEU A 137 5.30 -21.54 -9.63
N SER A 138 4.03 -21.84 -9.50
CA SER A 138 3.23 -22.44 -10.56
C SER A 138 3.01 -21.47 -11.74
N LYS A 139 2.55 -22.03 -12.87
CA LYS A 139 2.09 -21.22 -14.00
C LYS A 139 0.95 -20.27 -13.59
N VAL A 140 0.05 -20.71 -12.72
CA VAL A 140 -1.05 -19.90 -12.18
C VAL A 140 -0.51 -18.66 -11.45
N ALA A 141 0.46 -18.84 -10.56
CA ALA A 141 1.09 -17.71 -9.86
C ALA A 141 1.76 -16.73 -10.82
N ARG A 142 2.50 -17.23 -11.80
CA ARG A 142 3.19 -16.41 -12.82
C ARG A 142 2.21 -15.59 -13.65
N SER A 143 1.16 -16.21 -14.17
CA SER A 143 0.14 -15.51 -14.95
C SER A 143 -0.66 -14.51 -14.08
N PHE A 144 -0.94 -14.84 -12.83
CA PHE A 144 -1.56 -13.92 -11.88
C PHE A 144 -0.69 -12.67 -11.65
N MET A 145 0.61 -12.85 -11.42
CA MET A 145 1.57 -11.75 -11.28
C MET A 145 1.64 -10.91 -12.56
N ALA A 146 1.67 -11.54 -13.73
CA ALA A 146 1.68 -10.84 -15.01
C ALA A 146 0.42 -9.97 -15.19
N GLY A 147 -0.74 -10.47 -14.76
CA GLY A 147 -1.99 -9.70 -14.72
C GLY A 147 -1.90 -8.48 -13.80
N LEU A 148 -1.36 -8.65 -12.60
CA LEU A 148 -1.14 -7.52 -11.67
C LEU A 148 -0.23 -6.45 -12.26
N LEU A 149 0.88 -6.84 -12.90
CA LEU A 149 1.80 -5.89 -13.54
C LEU A 149 1.15 -5.15 -14.71
N ARG A 150 0.42 -5.87 -15.57
CA ARG A 150 -0.26 -5.30 -16.72
C ARG A 150 -1.29 -4.25 -16.33
N HIS A 151 -2.13 -4.56 -15.32
CA HIS A 151 -3.23 -3.72 -14.89
C HIS A 151 -2.88 -2.75 -13.75
N ALA A 152 -1.62 -2.75 -13.29
CA ALA A 152 -1.19 -1.87 -12.20
C ALA A 152 -1.54 -0.39 -12.42
N PRO A 153 -1.30 0.22 -13.60
CA PRO A 153 -1.66 1.62 -13.83
C PRO A 153 -3.15 1.88 -13.69
N GLU A 154 -3.98 0.93 -14.12
CA GLU A 154 -5.45 1.05 -14.16
C GLU A 154 -6.08 1.00 -12.78
N ILE A 155 -5.53 0.15 -11.90
CA ILE A 155 -6.04 -0.04 -10.53
C ILE A 155 -5.47 0.96 -9.52
N THR A 156 -4.41 1.71 -9.89
CA THR A 156 -3.69 2.62 -8.97
C THR A 156 -4.58 3.69 -8.39
N ALA A 157 -5.57 4.21 -9.13
CA ALA A 157 -6.51 5.21 -8.59
C ALA A 157 -7.29 4.71 -7.38
N VAL A 158 -7.51 3.39 -7.26
CA VAL A 158 -8.24 2.76 -6.16
C VAL A 158 -7.31 2.27 -5.06
N THR A 159 -6.18 1.66 -5.42
CA THR A 159 -5.18 1.18 -4.45
C THR A 159 -4.44 2.34 -3.76
N ASN A 160 -4.42 3.51 -4.39
CA ASN A 160 -3.76 4.74 -3.95
C ASN A 160 -4.68 5.93 -4.22
N GLN A 161 -5.79 5.98 -3.48
CA GLN A 161 -6.96 6.78 -3.85
C GLN A 161 -6.94 8.27 -3.46
N TRP A 162 -5.84 8.74 -2.86
CA TRP A 162 -5.73 10.12 -2.35
C TRP A 162 -4.65 10.89 -3.10
N VAL A 163 -4.78 12.20 -3.20
CA VAL A 163 -3.69 13.07 -3.70
C VAL A 163 -2.38 12.78 -2.95
N ASN A 164 -2.48 12.58 -1.64
CA ASN A 164 -1.34 12.30 -0.78
C ASN A 164 -0.69 10.93 -1.06
N SER A 165 -1.42 9.94 -1.59
CA SER A 165 -0.88 8.63 -1.94
C SER A 165 0.31 8.73 -2.90
N TYR A 166 0.26 9.69 -3.83
CA TYR A 166 1.31 9.90 -4.84
C TYR A 166 2.56 10.58 -4.29
N LYS A 167 2.46 11.20 -3.10
CA LYS A 167 3.64 11.68 -2.36
C LYS A 167 4.46 10.52 -1.80
N ARG A 168 3.80 9.38 -1.47
CA ARG A 168 4.47 8.15 -1.06
C ARG A 168 5.11 7.42 -2.24
N LEU A 169 4.43 7.36 -3.41
CA LEU A 169 4.89 6.63 -4.60
C LEU A 169 6.01 7.35 -5.37
N VAL A 170 6.81 8.19 -4.72
CA VAL A 170 7.99 8.82 -5.32
C VAL A 170 9.19 7.86 -5.25
N ALA A 171 10.00 7.83 -6.31
CA ALA A 171 11.18 6.99 -6.35
C ALA A 171 12.18 7.37 -5.24
N GLY A 172 12.64 6.37 -4.48
CA GLY A 172 13.60 6.53 -3.39
C GLY A 172 13.01 6.61 -1.98
N ASP A 173 11.68 6.61 -1.83
CA ASP A 173 10.99 6.70 -0.54
C ASP A 173 10.49 5.33 -0.02
N GLU A 174 11.24 4.26 -0.26
CA GLU A 174 10.91 2.87 0.15
C GLU A 174 9.57 2.33 -0.38
N ALA A 175 8.93 3.03 -1.31
CA ALA A 175 7.71 2.61 -1.98
C ALA A 175 7.98 2.21 -3.44
N PRO A 176 7.28 1.21 -4.00
CA PRO A 176 7.43 0.85 -5.40
C PRO A 176 6.88 1.95 -6.30
N SER A 177 7.69 2.44 -7.23
CA SER A 177 7.32 3.50 -8.18
C SER A 177 7.26 3.00 -9.62
N PHE A 178 7.78 1.79 -9.88
CA PHE A 178 7.91 1.20 -11.21
C PHE A 178 7.25 -0.17 -11.27
N ILE A 179 6.74 -0.51 -12.44
CA ILE A 179 6.05 -1.76 -12.71
C ILE A 179 7.08 -2.85 -12.98
N CYS A 180 7.40 -3.62 -11.95
CA CYS A 180 8.31 -4.75 -12.01
C CYS A 180 7.99 -5.75 -10.90
N TRP A 181 8.57 -6.92 -11.01
CA TRP A 181 8.55 -7.91 -9.93
C TRP A 181 9.97 -8.41 -9.64
N GLY A 182 10.19 -8.95 -8.46
CA GLY A 182 11.48 -9.53 -8.09
C GLY A 182 11.36 -10.52 -6.95
N HIS A 183 12.34 -11.43 -6.84
CA HIS A 183 12.46 -12.35 -5.73
C HIS A 183 13.16 -11.64 -4.58
N ASN A 184 12.49 -11.54 -3.45
CA ASN A 184 12.99 -10.87 -2.24
C ASN A 184 13.39 -9.38 -2.43
N ASN A 185 13.00 -8.76 -3.54
CA ASN A 185 13.31 -7.37 -3.88
C ASN A 185 12.26 -6.42 -3.27
N ARG A 186 12.66 -5.56 -2.33
CA ARG A 186 11.78 -4.61 -1.65
C ARG A 186 11.40 -3.40 -2.51
N SER A 187 12.17 -3.11 -3.56
CA SER A 187 11.87 -1.99 -4.48
C SER A 187 10.88 -2.38 -5.59
N ALA A 188 10.59 -3.67 -5.76
CA ALA A 188 9.66 -4.17 -6.76
C ALA A 188 8.19 -3.92 -6.38
N LEU A 189 7.32 -3.72 -7.37
CA LEU A 189 5.88 -3.61 -7.20
C LEU A 189 5.25 -4.90 -6.70
N VAL A 190 5.66 -6.02 -7.31
CA VAL A 190 5.27 -7.36 -6.88
C VAL A 190 6.52 -8.10 -6.41
N ARG A 191 6.55 -8.44 -5.13
CA ARG A 191 7.63 -9.21 -4.54
C ARG A 191 7.20 -10.65 -4.35
N VAL A 192 8.08 -11.58 -4.69
CA VAL A 192 7.98 -12.99 -4.27
C VAL A 192 8.82 -13.14 -3.00
N PRO A 193 8.21 -13.34 -1.82
CA PRO A 193 8.97 -13.54 -0.58
C PRO A 193 9.77 -14.84 -0.63
N MET A 194 10.83 -14.90 0.18
CA MET A 194 11.68 -16.07 0.27
C MET A 194 10.85 -17.32 0.62
N TYR A 195 11.02 -18.36 -0.18
CA TYR A 195 10.40 -19.66 0.05
C TYR A 195 11.02 -20.36 1.28
N LYS A 196 10.15 -20.94 2.10
CA LYS A 196 10.60 -21.81 3.19
C LYS A 196 10.50 -23.27 2.75
N PRO A 197 11.57 -24.07 2.79
CA PRO A 197 11.54 -25.50 2.44
C PRO A 197 10.41 -26.21 3.18
N HIS A 198 9.72 -27.12 2.51
CA HIS A 198 8.62 -27.93 3.04
C HIS A 198 7.36 -27.16 3.47
N LYS A 199 7.22 -25.87 3.11
CA LYS A 199 6.04 -25.05 3.41
C LYS A 199 5.33 -24.55 2.14
N GLY A 200 5.02 -25.42 1.19
CA GLY A 200 4.34 -25.06 -0.06
C GLY A 200 3.04 -24.29 0.13
N ASN A 201 2.26 -24.61 1.16
CA ASN A 201 1.04 -23.87 1.49
C ASN A 201 1.28 -22.41 1.90
N SER A 202 2.52 -22.02 2.19
CA SER A 202 2.88 -20.62 2.49
C SER A 202 3.39 -19.83 1.28
N THR A 203 3.42 -20.43 0.08
CA THR A 203 3.80 -19.75 -1.15
C THR A 203 2.81 -18.63 -1.44
N ARG A 204 3.32 -17.43 -1.62
CA ARG A 204 2.52 -16.22 -1.80
C ARG A 204 3.30 -15.16 -2.57
N ILE A 205 2.59 -14.20 -3.07
CA ILE A 205 3.15 -12.96 -3.63
C ILE A 205 2.76 -11.79 -2.73
N GLU A 206 3.48 -10.70 -2.85
CA GLU A 206 3.23 -9.46 -2.11
C GLU A 206 3.08 -8.30 -3.10
N TYR A 207 1.93 -7.64 -3.09
CA TYR A 207 1.72 -6.41 -3.84
C TYR A 207 1.99 -5.21 -2.92
N ARG A 208 2.94 -4.35 -3.28
CA ARG A 208 3.54 -3.38 -2.37
C ARG A 208 3.07 -1.94 -2.55
N ALA A 209 2.36 -1.62 -3.63
CA ALA A 209 1.95 -0.24 -3.90
C ALA A 209 0.80 0.26 -3.02
N LEU A 210 -0.10 -0.61 -2.52
CA LEU A 210 -1.25 -0.18 -1.72
C LEU A 210 -0.80 0.70 -0.56
N ASP A 211 -1.57 1.72 -0.29
CA ASP A 211 -1.40 2.49 0.95
C ASP A 211 -2.46 2.13 2.00
N SER A 212 -2.14 2.48 3.25
CA SER A 212 -2.96 2.15 4.41
C SER A 212 -4.30 2.93 4.47
N ALA A 213 -4.56 3.86 3.53
CA ALA A 213 -5.77 4.68 3.48
C ALA A 213 -6.75 4.28 2.38
N CYS A 214 -6.41 3.30 1.53
CA CYS A 214 -7.30 2.85 0.45
C CYS A 214 -8.56 2.14 1.00
N ASN A 215 -9.60 2.06 0.18
CA ASN A 215 -10.76 1.22 0.48
C ASN A 215 -10.37 -0.26 0.26
N PRO A 216 -10.30 -1.10 1.34
CA PRO A 216 -9.81 -2.46 1.20
C PRO A 216 -10.71 -3.36 0.34
N TYR A 217 -12.03 -3.15 0.38
CA TYR A 217 -12.96 -3.94 -0.44
C TYR A 217 -12.72 -3.72 -1.93
N LEU A 218 -12.65 -2.47 -2.36
CA LEU A 218 -12.42 -2.12 -3.76
C LEU A 218 -11.00 -2.51 -4.21
N ALA A 219 -10.01 -2.27 -3.36
CA ALA A 219 -8.62 -2.58 -3.67
C ALA A 219 -8.39 -4.10 -3.83
N LEU A 220 -8.89 -4.92 -2.89
CA LEU A 220 -8.75 -6.38 -2.96
C LEU A 220 -9.54 -6.97 -4.13
N ALA A 221 -10.73 -6.45 -4.44
CA ALA A 221 -11.51 -6.86 -5.61
C ALA A 221 -10.73 -6.62 -6.92
N LEU A 222 -10.13 -5.45 -7.08
CA LEU A 222 -9.35 -5.11 -8.27
C LEU A 222 -8.04 -5.87 -8.37
N LEU A 223 -7.34 -6.14 -7.26
CA LEU A 223 -6.16 -7.00 -7.26
C LEU A 223 -6.51 -8.42 -7.71
N LEU A 224 -7.61 -8.96 -7.19
CA LEU A 224 -8.09 -10.29 -7.59
C LEU A 224 -8.47 -10.30 -9.07
N ALA A 225 -9.26 -9.34 -9.53
CA ALA A 225 -9.67 -9.24 -10.94
C ALA A 225 -8.48 -9.12 -11.89
N ALA A 226 -7.50 -8.25 -11.58
CA ALA A 226 -6.30 -8.08 -12.37
C ALA A 226 -5.48 -9.38 -12.46
N GLY A 227 -5.30 -10.07 -11.35
CA GLY A 227 -4.58 -11.34 -11.31
C GLY A 227 -5.31 -12.45 -12.06
N LEU A 228 -6.63 -12.60 -11.86
CA LEU A 228 -7.46 -13.59 -12.58
C LEU A 228 -7.47 -13.31 -14.08
N LYS A 229 -7.53 -12.04 -14.49
CA LYS A 229 -7.43 -11.67 -15.91
C LYS A 229 -6.11 -12.11 -16.53
N GLY A 230 -5.01 -12.01 -15.79
CA GLY A 230 -3.73 -12.54 -16.22
C GLY A 230 -3.74 -14.06 -16.43
N ILE A 231 -4.46 -14.82 -15.60
CA ILE A 231 -4.64 -16.27 -15.75
C ILE A 231 -5.52 -16.57 -16.96
N GLU A 232 -6.66 -15.90 -17.11
CA GLU A 232 -7.59 -16.07 -18.23
C GLU A 232 -6.91 -15.82 -19.59
N ASP A 233 -6.16 -14.74 -19.68
CA ASP A 233 -5.45 -14.35 -20.91
C ASP A 233 -4.16 -15.16 -21.11
N GLY A 234 -3.77 -16.02 -20.16
CA GLY A 234 -2.57 -16.83 -20.22
C GLY A 234 -1.29 -16.01 -20.30
N LEU A 235 -1.25 -14.85 -19.63
CA LEU A 235 -0.13 -13.93 -19.73
C LEU A 235 1.16 -14.56 -19.21
N ASP A 236 2.24 -14.32 -19.97
CA ASP A 236 3.59 -14.68 -19.55
C ASP A 236 4.17 -13.61 -18.63
N LEU A 237 4.80 -14.05 -17.54
CA LEU A 237 5.48 -13.16 -16.61
C LEU A 237 6.79 -12.65 -17.23
N PRO A 238 7.00 -11.34 -17.35
CA PRO A 238 8.27 -10.79 -17.86
C PRO A 238 9.45 -11.17 -16.94
N PRO A 239 10.70 -10.99 -17.39
CA PRO A 239 11.87 -11.20 -16.54
C PRO A 239 11.79 -10.40 -15.24
N GLY A 240 12.22 -11.01 -14.13
CA GLY A 240 12.28 -10.36 -12.82
C GLY A 240 13.40 -9.35 -12.74
N THR A 241 13.28 -8.42 -11.80
CA THR A 241 14.28 -7.39 -11.48
C THR A 241 14.81 -7.64 -10.08
N GLU A 242 16.07 -8.04 -9.97
CA GLU A 242 16.75 -8.28 -8.69
C GLU A 242 17.54 -7.06 -8.22
N ASP A 243 17.76 -6.08 -9.11
CA ASP A 243 18.42 -4.83 -8.78
C ASP A 243 17.55 -3.94 -7.89
N ASP A 244 18.20 -3.14 -7.06
CA ASP A 244 17.51 -2.08 -6.32
C ASP A 244 17.03 -0.98 -7.28
N VAL A 245 15.75 -1.02 -7.61
CA VAL A 245 15.11 -0.09 -8.58
C VAL A 245 15.20 1.37 -8.10
N TRP A 246 15.29 1.60 -6.80
CA TRP A 246 15.43 2.96 -6.26
C TRP A 246 16.80 3.55 -6.59
N ALA A 247 17.86 2.73 -6.58
CA ALA A 247 19.23 3.15 -6.86
C ALA A 247 19.51 3.36 -8.36
N LEU A 248 18.70 2.79 -9.27
CA LEU A 248 18.90 2.92 -10.70
C LEU A 248 18.67 4.35 -11.20
N SER A 249 19.50 4.79 -12.15
CA SER A 249 19.28 6.04 -12.89
C SER A 249 18.06 5.93 -13.83
N SER A 250 17.53 7.07 -14.25
CA SER A 250 16.43 7.08 -15.24
C SER A 250 16.82 6.46 -16.60
N ALA A 251 18.11 6.46 -16.95
CA ALA A 251 18.59 5.81 -18.18
C ALA A 251 18.59 4.29 -18.05
N GLU A 252 19.05 3.76 -16.92
CA GLU A 252 19.04 2.33 -16.61
C GLU A 252 17.63 1.78 -16.55
N ARG A 253 16.72 2.47 -15.85
CA ARG A 253 15.30 2.06 -15.79
C ARG A 253 14.66 1.97 -17.18
N ARG A 254 14.91 2.97 -18.04
CA ARG A 254 14.42 2.92 -19.44
C ARG A 254 15.06 1.78 -20.24
N ALA A 255 16.35 1.52 -20.07
CA ALA A 255 17.04 0.41 -20.75
C ALA A 255 16.46 -0.96 -20.33
N MET A 256 16.01 -1.09 -19.09
CA MET A 256 15.34 -2.29 -18.58
C MET A 256 13.84 -2.34 -18.92
N GLY A 257 13.29 -1.33 -19.58
CA GLY A 257 11.86 -1.27 -19.91
C GLY A 257 10.94 -1.08 -18.69
N LEU A 258 11.45 -0.51 -17.60
CA LEU A 258 10.68 -0.29 -16.38
C LEU A 258 9.77 0.93 -16.56
N GLU A 259 8.47 0.69 -16.71
CA GLU A 259 7.46 1.75 -16.77
C GLU A 259 7.07 2.24 -15.38
N PRO A 260 6.88 3.54 -15.18
CA PRO A 260 6.47 4.07 -13.88
C PRO A 260 4.98 3.82 -13.62
N LEU A 261 4.61 3.66 -12.36
CA LEU A 261 3.22 3.82 -11.92
C LEU A 261 2.73 5.26 -12.18
N PRO A 262 1.41 5.51 -12.22
CA PRO A 262 0.89 6.86 -12.28
C PRO A 262 1.50 7.76 -11.19
N THR A 263 2.00 8.93 -11.58
CA THR A 263 2.74 9.83 -10.67
C THR A 263 1.85 10.89 -10.01
N SER A 264 0.56 10.86 -10.27
CA SER A 264 -0.43 11.74 -9.64
C SER A 264 -1.81 11.11 -9.67
N LEU A 265 -2.71 11.56 -8.78
CA LEU A 265 -4.10 11.13 -8.78
C LEU A 265 -4.76 11.35 -10.14
N ASN A 266 -4.49 12.49 -10.81
CA ASN A 266 -5.05 12.75 -12.13
C ASN A 266 -4.61 11.74 -13.20
N ARG A 267 -3.33 11.36 -13.21
CA ARG A 267 -2.83 10.34 -14.14
C ARG A 267 -3.45 8.97 -13.87
N ALA A 268 -3.62 8.62 -12.60
CA ALA A 268 -4.27 7.38 -12.21
C ALA A 268 -5.76 7.36 -12.58
N ILE A 269 -6.47 8.46 -12.39
CA ILE A 269 -7.87 8.63 -12.84
C ILE A 269 -7.95 8.42 -14.36
N GLN A 270 -7.05 9.03 -15.13
CA GLN A 270 -7.03 8.87 -16.59
C GLN A 270 -6.74 7.43 -17.04
N ALA A 271 -5.92 6.69 -16.31
CA ALA A 271 -5.67 5.28 -16.57
C ALA A 271 -6.91 4.43 -16.23
N MET A 272 -7.50 4.64 -15.06
CA MET A 272 -8.70 3.96 -14.60
C MET A 272 -9.90 4.17 -15.56
N GLU A 273 -10.11 5.40 -16.02
CA GLU A 273 -11.22 5.77 -16.90
C GLU A 273 -11.27 4.97 -18.22
N ARG A 274 -10.12 4.50 -18.67
CA ARG A 274 -9.96 3.73 -19.91
C ARG A 274 -9.98 2.22 -19.69
N SER A 275 -10.10 1.78 -18.46
CA SER A 275 -9.99 0.38 -18.08
C SER A 275 -11.35 -0.32 -18.09
N GLU A 276 -11.55 -1.22 -19.03
CA GLU A 276 -12.69 -2.14 -19.03
C GLU A 276 -12.65 -3.04 -17.78
N LEU A 277 -11.46 -3.53 -17.40
CA LEU A 277 -11.30 -4.36 -16.21
C LEU A 277 -11.86 -3.69 -14.95
N VAL A 278 -11.50 -2.42 -14.73
CA VAL A 278 -11.95 -1.70 -13.52
C VAL A 278 -13.43 -1.39 -13.59
N ALA A 279 -13.95 -0.99 -14.76
CA ALA A 279 -15.37 -0.72 -14.96
C ALA A 279 -16.22 -1.98 -14.71
N ASP A 280 -15.83 -3.12 -15.26
CA ASP A 280 -16.54 -4.40 -15.09
C ASP A 280 -16.47 -4.90 -13.64
N THR A 281 -15.32 -4.76 -12.99
CA THR A 281 -15.13 -5.23 -11.60
C THR A 281 -15.92 -4.40 -10.60
N LEU A 282 -15.95 -3.08 -10.75
CA LEU A 282 -16.66 -2.19 -9.83
C LEU A 282 -18.15 -2.04 -10.15
N GLY A 283 -18.54 -2.30 -11.39
CA GLY A 283 -19.86 -1.99 -11.93
C GLY A 283 -20.06 -0.49 -12.15
N GLU A 284 -20.97 -0.14 -13.05
CA GLU A 284 -21.19 1.22 -13.54
C GLU A 284 -21.36 2.25 -12.41
N HIS A 285 -22.20 1.93 -11.42
CA HIS A 285 -22.53 2.88 -10.36
C HIS A 285 -21.29 3.26 -9.50
N VAL A 286 -20.53 2.26 -9.04
CA VAL A 286 -19.36 2.50 -8.18
C VAL A 286 -18.24 3.14 -8.99
N PHE A 287 -18.02 2.68 -10.22
CA PHE A 287 -17.02 3.23 -11.14
C PHE A 287 -17.23 4.73 -11.40
N ASP A 288 -18.45 5.11 -11.82
CA ASP A 288 -18.78 6.50 -12.10
C ASP A 288 -18.73 7.40 -10.86
N PHE A 289 -19.23 6.89 -9.72
CA PHE A 289 -19.19 7.63 -8.46
C PHE A 289 -17.75 7.88 -8.02
N PHE A 290 -16.91 6.85 -8.10
CA PHE A 290 -15.50 6.94 -7.72
C PHE A 290 -14.75 7.94 -8.60
N LEU A 291 -14.89 7.86 -9.92
CA LEU A 291 -14.27 8.80 -10.86
C LEU A 291 -14.69 10.25 -10.59
N ARG A 292 -15.99 10.50 -10.41
CA ARG A 292 -16.48 11.84 -10.07
C ARG A 292 -15.90 12.39 -8.78
N ASN A 293 -15.88 11.56 -7.75
CA ASN A 293 -15.35 11.92 -6.44
C ASN A 293 -13.85 12.26 -6.52
N LYS A 294 -13.07 11.43 -7.21
CA LYS A 294 -11.62 11.63 -7.30
C LYS A 294 -11.23 12.77 -8.23
N ARG A 295 -12.00 13.05 -9.26
CA ARG A 295 -11.83 14.27 -10.07
C ARG A 295 -12.08 15.52 -9.25
N ALA A 296 -13.16 15.55 -8.46
CA ALA A 296 -13.44 16.69 -7.59
C ALA A 296 -12.33 16.95 -6.58
N GLU A 297 -11.77 15.89 -5.95
CA GLU A 297 -10.62 15.99 -5.05
C GLU A 297 -9.38 16.54 -5.76
N TRP A 298 -9.09 16.03 -6.97
CA TRP A 298 -7.97 16.54 -7.75
C TRP A 298 -8.14 18.00 -8.13
N ASP A 299 -9.33 18.41 -8.60
CA ASP A 299 -9.63 19.80 -9.00
C ASP A 299 -9.53 20.76 -7.80
N GLU A 300 -9.96 20.33 -6.62
CA GLU A 300 -9.81 21.09 -5.39
C GLU A 300 -8.33 21.27 -5.04
N TYR A 301 -7.56 20.17 -5.05
CA TYR A 301 -6.12 20.21 -4.78
C TYR A 301 -5.36 21.08 -5.79
N ALA A 302 -5.65 20.94 -7.08
CA ALA A 302 -4.94 21.66 -8.13
C ALA A 302 -5.14 23.20 -8.08
N ARG A 303 -6.15 23.67 -7.37
CA ARG A 303 -6.40 25.11 -7.16
C ARG A 303 -5.71 25.65 -5.91
N GLN A 304 -5.13 24.79 -5.07
CA GLN A 304 -4.46 25.23 -3.85
C GLN A 304 -3.14 25.95 -4.20
N VAL A 305 -2.95 27.13 -3.63
CA VAL A 305 -1.64 27.80 -3.63
C VAL A 305 -0.90 27.34 -2.39
N THR A 306 0.09 26.48 -2.58
CA THR A 306 0.82 25.84 -1.50
C THR A 306 1.81 26.79 -0.81
N GLU A 307 2.20 26.48 0.42
CA GLU A 307 3.25 27.21 1.10
C GLU A 307 4.58 27.13 0.35
N PHE A 308 4.89 25.98 -0.26
CA PHE A 308 6.06 25.82 -1.12
C PHE A 308 6.09 26.84 -2.24
N GLU A 309 4.97 27.07 -2.93
CA GLU A 309 4.89 28.06 -4.01
C GLU A 309 5.06 29.48 -3.48
N ARG A 310 4.43 29.82 -2.37
CA ARG A 310 4.56 31.14 -1.74
C ARG A 310 5.99 31.40 -1.30
N MET A 311 6.62 30.47 -0.60
CA MET A 311 8.00 30.62 -0.11
C MET A 311 8.99 30.71 -1.24
N LYS A 312 8.78 29.95 -2.32
CA LYS A 312 9.72 29.88 -3.43
C LYS A 312 9.57 31.02 -4.43
N TYR A 313 8.33 31.42 -4.71
CA TYR A 313 8.07 32.32 -5.84
C TYR A 313 7.77 33.77 -5.45
N LEU A 314 7.08 34.04 -4.34
CA LEU A 314 6.82 35.42 -3.91
C LEU A 314 8.08 36.30 -3.77
N PRO A 315 9.23 35.78 -3.30
CA PRO A 315 10.44 36.63 -3.21
C PRO A 315 11.11 36.95 -4.54
N VAL A 316 10.76 36.23 -5.64
CA VAL A 316 11.53 36.31 -6.91
C VAL A 316 10.69 36.66 -8.15
N LEU A 317 9.36 36.53 -8.06
CA LEU A 317 8.40 36.86 -9.12
C LEU A 317 7.53 38.06 -8.73
#